data_5a3d740d616de9689b5c5689f1212540
#
_entry.id   5a3d740d616de9689b5c5689f1212540
#
_cell.length_a   1.000
_cell.length_b   1.000
_cell.length_c   1.000
_cell.angle_alpha   90.00
_cell.angle_beta   90.00
_cell.angle_gamma   90.00
#
_symmetry.space_group_name_H-M   'P 1'
#
loop_
_entity.id
_entity.type
_entity.pdbx_description
1 polymer ?
#
loop_
_entity_poly.entity_id
_entity_poly.type
_entity_poly.pdbx_seq_one_letter_code
_entity_poly.pdbx_strand_id
1 'polypeptide(L)'
;ASDVYKRQGKYGIHICHLLQLMLFYGVTTYVVLAVTFDLPFLMEAHHFSSGNSGLMISLFFLAIMAPGFFLGHIVKWMGKHTKFYSLLFIAAGLLLIWISPKEWLIIPGCMLVGLGYGVIQPLIYDETVDTAIPEKTTLALAFVMVMNYLAILLSPFITDFFQTLFHTSSKEFPFIFNLCITLLAMWWEYARKKDSLFGD
;
A
#
# COMPACT_ATOMS: atom_id res chain seq x y z
N ALA A 1 9.28 -30.53 -8.36
CA ALA A 1 10.40 -29.61 -8.67
C ALA A 1 10.51 -29.27 -10.16
N SER A 2 10.28 -30.24 -11.08
CA SER A 2 10.46 -30.01 -12.53
C SER A 2 9.43 -29.09 -13.18
N ASP A 3 8.21 -29.00 -12.67
CA ASP A 3 7.13 -28.21 -13.28
C ASP A 3 7.19 -26.72 -12.87
N VAL A 4 7.77 -26.41 -11.72
CA VAL A 4 8.04 -25.03 -11.29
C VAL A 4 9.15 -24.42 -12.16
N TYR A 5 10.17 -25.20 -12.51
CA TYR A 5 11.25 -24.75 -13.39
C TYR A 5 10.80 -24.49 -14.84
N LYS A 6 9.80 -25.22 -15.37
CA LYS A 6 9.28 -25.01 -16.72
C LYS A 6 8.46 -23.71 -16.90
N ARG A 7 7.94 -23.15 -15.81
CA ARG A 7 7.19 -21.88 -15.82
C ARG A 7 8.07 -20.64 -15.67
N GLN A 8 9.35 -20.80 -15.31
CA GLN A 8 10.29 -19.71 -15.21
C GLN A 8 10.79 -19.33 -16.60
N GLY A 9 10.49 -18.10 -17.04
CA GLY A 9 10.88 -17.61 -18.36
C GLY A 9 12.39 -17.67 -18.61
N LYS A 10 12.82 -17.49 -19.87
CA LYS A 10 14.22 -17.54 -20.38
C LYS A 10 15.27 -16.85 -19.48
N TYR A 11 14.86 -15.96 -18.59
CA TYR A 11 15.70 -15.17 -17.69
C TYR A 11 15.69 -15.63 -16.22
N GLY A 12 14.98 -16.71 -15.88
CA GLY A 12 14.86 -17.20 -14.49
C GLY A 12 14.05 -16.27 -13.55
N ILE A 13 13.30 -15.34 -14.11
CA ILE A 13 12.36 -14.45 -13.41
C ILE A 13 11.09 -14.36 -14.22
N HIS A 14 9.94 -14.44 -13.56
CA HIS A 14 8.62 -14.14 -14.16
C HIS A 14 8.42 -12.64 -14.27
N ILE A 15 8.95 -12.03 -15.34
CA ILE A 15 9.00 -10.56 -15.51
C ILE A 15 7.61 -9.94 -15.41
N CYS A 16 6.59 -10.52 -16.04
CA CYS A 16 5.23 -9.96 -16.00
C CYS A 16 4.68 -9.92 -14.57
N HIS A 17 4.88 -10.99 -13.81
CA HIS A 17 4.43 -11.05 -12.42
C HIS A 17 5.24 -10.11 -11.52
N LEU A 18 6.55 -10.02 -11.73
CA LEU A 18 7.42 -9.08 -11.02
C LEU A 18 6.98 -7.63 -11.28
N LEU A 19 6.69 -7.25 -12.51
CA LEU A 19 6.19 -5.92 -12.86
C LEU A 19 4.86 -5.61 -12.18
N GLN A 20 3.95 -6.58 -12.10
CA GLN A 20 2.69 -6.44 -11.37
C GLN A 20 2.92 -6.20 -9.87
N LEU A 21 3.84 -6.94 -9.25
CA LEU A 21 4.20 -6.74 -7.84
C LEU A 21 4.83 -5.37 -7.62
N MET A 22 5.75 -4.95 -8.49
CA MET A 22 6.38 -3.63 -8.45
C MET A 22 5.34 -2.51 -8.54
N LEU A 23 4.41 -2.61 -9.51
CA LEU A 23 3.36 -1.61 -9.69
C LEU A 23 2.43 -1.58 -8.47
N PHE A 24 1.97 -2.74 -8.00
CA PHE A 24 1.10 -2.84 -6.84
C PHE A 24 1.76 -2.27 -5.58
N TYR A 25 3.05 -2.59 -5.36
CA TYR A 25 3.80 -2.07 -4.22
C TYR A 25 4.03 -0.57 -4.33
N GLY A 26 4.42 -0.06 -5.50
CA GLY A 26 4.59 1.38 -5.72
C GLY A 26 3.30 2.16 -5.48
N VAL A 27 2.16 1.67 -5.99
CA VAL A 27 0.84 2.30 -5.79
C VAL A 27 0.44 2.27 -4.32
N THR A 28 0.56 1.14 -3.63
CA THR A 28 0.19 1.06 -2.21
C THR A 28 1.10 1.90 -1.33
N THR A 29 2.41 1.96 -1.63
CA THR A 29 3.34 2.86 -0.93
C THR A 29 2.94 4.32 -1.15
N TYR A 30 2.69 4.74 -2.38
CA TYR A 30 2.23 6.09 -2.69
C TYR A 30 0.99 6.48 -1.89
N VAL A 31 -0.01 5.60 -1.87
CA VAL A 31 -1.27 5.83 -1.16
C VAL A 31 -1.07 6.08 0.33
N VAL A 32 -0.26 5.26 1.00
CA VAL A 32 -0.10 5.37 2.46
C VAL A 32 0.79 6.54 2.88
N LEU A 33 1.60 7.07 1.96
CA LEU A 33 2.46 8.22 2.22
C LEU A 33 1.69 9.52 2.45
N ALA A 34 0.40 9.61 2.07
CA ALA A 34 -0.46 10.72 2.44
C ALA A 34 -0.52 10.93 3.97
N VAL A 35 -0.47 9.85 4.76
CA VAL A 35 -0.40 9.96 6.23
C VAL A 35 0.91 10.62 6.69
N THR A 36 2.00 10.40 5.98
CA THR A 36 3.30 10.94 6.38
C THR A 36 3.51 12.37 5.89
N PHE A 37 3.12 12.66 4.64
CA PHE A 37 3.42 13.93 3.99
C PHE A 37 2.28 14.95 4.07
N ASP A 38 1.02 14.50 3.98
CA ASP A 38 -0.13 15.39 3.84
C ASP A 38 -0.91 15.56 5.15
N LEU A 39 -0.78 14.64 6.13
CA LEU A 39 -1.50 14.72 7.40
C LEU A 39 -1.20 16.01 8.20
N PRO A 40 0.04 16.49 8.32
CA PRO A 40 0.31 17.74 9.04
C PRO A 40 -0.44 18.93 8.44
N PHE A 41 -0.54 19.00 7.10
CA PHE A 41 -1.25 20.08 6.40
C PHE A 41 -2.77 19.97 6.57
N LEU A 42 -3.31 18.74 6.61
CA LEU A 42 -4.73 18.51 6.90
C LEU A 42 -5.07 18.99 8.32
N MET A 43 -4.25 18.64 9.29
CA MET A 43 -4.45 19.05 10.69
C MET A 43 -4.40 20.56 10.87
N GLU A 44 -3.46 21.22 10.20
CA GLU A 44 -3.37 22.68 10.20
C GLU A 44 -4.63 23.32 9.58
N ALA A 45 -5.11 22.79 8.46
CA ALA A 45 -6.30 23.31 7.79
C ALA A 45 -7.59 23.16 8.64
N HIS A 46 -7.66 22.15 9.48
CA HIS A 46 -8.77 21.93 10.43
C HIS A 46 -8.56 22.62 11.79
N HIS A 47 -7.51 23.45 11.94
CA HIS A 47 -7.13 24.12 13.19
C HIS A 47 -6.86 23.15 14.35
N PHE A 48 -6.42 21.93 14.05
CA PHE A 48 -5.96 20.96 15.04
C PHE A 48 -4.52 21.24 15.45
N SER A 49 -4.10 20.66 16.59
CA SER A 49 -2.73 20.84 17.07
C SER A 49 -1.72 20.16 16.14
N SER A 50 -0.89 20.94 15.46
CA SER A 50 0.18 20.42 14.58
C SER A 50 1.20 19.54 15.33
N GLY A 51 1.38 19.75 16.62
CA GLY A 51 2.24 18.89 17.46
C GLY A 51 1.74 17.45 17.57
N ASN A 52 0.44 17.22 17.45
CA ASN A 52 -0.14 15.89 17.52
C ASN A 52 0.03 15.10 16.20
N SER A 53 0.32 15.76 15.08
CA SER A 53 0.61 15.06 13.82
C SER A 53 1.80 14.12 13.95
N GLY A 54 2.84 14.52 14.66
CA GLY A 54 4.01 13.69 14.93
C GLY A 54 3.65 12.41 15.73
N LEU A 55 2.76 12.53 16.73
CA LEU A 55 2.26 11.38 17.47
C LEU A 55 1.47 10.43 16.54
N MET A 56 0.59 10.96 15.70
CA MET A 56 -0.23 10.17 14.78
C MET A 56 0.62 9.44 13.74
N ILE A 57 1.63 10.11 13.19
CA ILE A 57 2.61 9.51 12.27
C ILE A 57 3.41 8.41 12.99
N SER A 58 3.81 8.63 14.25
CA SER A 58 4.51 7.61 15.04
C SER A 58 3.63 6.38 15.28
N LEU A 59 2.35 6.56 15.59
CA LEU A 59 1.38 5.47 15.73
C LEU A 59 1.12 4.75 14.41
N PHE A 60 1.12 5.47 13.30
CA PHE A 60 1.05 4.88 11.97
C PHE A 60 2.24 3.93 11.70
N PHE A 61 3.49 4.37 11.97
CA PHE A 61 4.66 3.51 11.81
C PHE A 61 4.66 2.33 12.79
N LEU A 62 4.22 2.53 14.03
CA LEU A 62 4.05 1.45 14.99
C LEU A 62 3.03 0.42 14.48
N ALA A 63 1.92 0.89 13.90
CA ALA A 63 0.91 0.02 13.30
C ALA A 63 1.42 -0.73 12.07
N ILE A 64 2.34 -0.18 11.28
CA ILE A 64 3.02 -0.90 10.18
C ILE A 64 3.85 -2.07 10.73
N MET A 65 4.53 -1.89 11.85
CA MET A 65 5.39 -2.93 12.43
C MET A 65 4.59 -4.07 13.08
N ALA A 66 3.43 -3.77 13.66
CA ALA A 66 2.64 -4.72 14.45
C ALA A 66 2.26 -6.02 13.70
N PRO A 67 1.78 -5.99 12.43
CA PRO A 67 1.46 -7.22 11.69
C PRO A 67 2.66 -8.13 11.44
N GLY A 68 3.87 -7.59 11.40
CA GLY A 68 5.09 -8.37 11.19
C GLY A 68 5.28 -9.49 12.22
N PHE A 69 4.85 -9.27 13.47
CA PHE A 69 4.93 -10.28 14.54
C PHE A 69 3.93 -11.43 14.36
N PHE A 70 2.83 -11.21 13.65
CA PHE A 70 1.71 -12.14 13.52
C PHE A 70 1.40 -12.50 12.08
N LEU A 71 2.27 -12.14 11.12
CA LEU A 71 2.02 -12.26 9.69
C LEU A 71 1.55 -13.66 9.28
N GLY A 72 2.21 -14.71 9.78
CA GLY A 72 1.86 -16.09 9.47
C GLY A 72 0.43 -16.46 9.91
N HIS A 73 -0.03 -15.95 11.05
CA HIS A 73 -1.40 -16.15 11.52
C HIS A 73 -2.41 -15.35 10.70
N ILE A 74 -2.07 -14.10 10.36
CA ILE A 74 -2.90 -13.22 9.53
C ILE A 74 -3.12 -13.83 8.14
N VAL A 75 -2.04 -14.23 7.48
CA VAL A 75 -2.10 -14.85 6.14
C VAL A 75 -2.85 -16.18 6.18
N LYS A 76 -2.64 -17.01 7.21
CA LYS A 76 -3.38 -18.26 7.37
C LYS A 76 -4.88 -18.04 7.58
N TRP A 77 -5.26 -17.00 8.32
CA TRP A 77 -6.67 -16.68 8.61
C TRP A 77 -7.37 -16.01 7.43
N MET A 78 -6.73 -15.03 6.78
CA MET A 78 -7.26 -14.28 5.64
C MET A 78 -7.11 -15.04 4.31
N GLY A 79 -6.18 -16.01 4.22
CA GLY A 79 -5.92 -16.84 3.06
C GLY A 79 -5.67 -16.03 1.79
N LYS A 80 -6.28 -16.46 0.68
CA LYS A 80 -6.14 -15.82 -0.64
C LYS A 80 -6.63 -14.36 -0.70
N HIS A 81 -7.38 -13.90 0.30
CA HIS A 81 -7.94 -12.54 0.33
C HIS A 81 -7.12 -11.54 1.13
N THR A 82 -5.92 -11.91 1.59
CA THR A 82 -5.08 -11.06 2.45
C THR A 82 -4.83 -9.68 1.85
N LYS A 83 -4.47 -9.57 0.57
CA LYS A 83 -4.28 -8.29 -0.12
C LYS A 83 -5.55 -7.44 -0.12
N PHE A 84 -6.68 -8.06 -0.42
CA PHE A 84 -7.98 -7.37 -0.45
C PHE A 84 -8.36 -6.80 0.91
N TYR A 85 -8.25 -7.59 1.97
CA TYR A 85 -8.54 -7.12 3.33
C TYR A 85 -7.55 -6.04 3.79
N SER A 86 -6.29 -6.17 3.42
CA SER A 86 -5.27 -5.14 3.72
C SER A 86 -5.58 -3.82 3.03
N LEU A 87 -5.99 -3.84 1.76
CA LEU A 87 -6.47 -2.65 1.05
C LEU A 87 -7.75 -2.08 1.68
N LEU A 88 -8.65 -2.95 2.17
CA LEU A 88 -9.85 -2.52 2.88
C LEU A 88 -9.51 -1.75 4.17
N PHE A 89 -8.51 -2.21 4.94
CA PHE A 89 -8.02 -1.46 6.11
C PHE A 89 -7.45 -0.09 5.72
N ILE A 90 -6.68 -0.03 4.63
CA ILE A 90 -6.15 1.24 4.10
C ILE A 90 -7.30 2.17 3.69
N ALA A 91 -8.26 1.68 2.92
CA ALA A 91 -9.42 2.47 2.48
C ALA A 91 -10.26 2.97 3.66
N ALA A 92 -10.55 2.10 4.63
CA ALA A 92 -11.28 2.49 5.83
C ALA A 92 -10.51 3.54 6.65
N GLY A 93 -9.20 3.40 6.77
CA GLY A 93 -8.35 4.36 7.46
C GLY A 93 -8.32 5.72 6.77
N LEU A 94 -8.12 5.77 5.45
CA LEU A 94 -8.15 7.01 4.66
C LEU A 94 -9.52 7.69 4.72
N LEU A 95 -10.60 6.91 4.61
CA LEU A 95 -11.97 7.41 4.76
C LEU A 95 -12.17 8.01 6.14
N LEU A 96 -11.73 7.34 7.20
CA LEU A 96 -11.88 7.82 8.57
C LEU A 96 -11.09 9.12 8.78
N ILE A 97 -9.88 9.25 8.24
CA ILE A 97 -9.09 10.48 8.31
C ILE A 97 -9.82 11.62 7.59
N TRP A 98 -10.34 11.36 6.38
CA TRP A 98 -11.02 12.37 5.58
C TRP A 98 -12.31 12.90 6.23
N ILE A 99 -13.17 12.00 6.74
CA ILE A 99 -14.47 12.41 7.31
C ILE A 99 -14.39 12.86 8.77
N SER A 100 -13.22 12.83 9.40
CA SER A 100 -13.09 13.04 10.85
C SER A 100 -13.36 14.50 11.25
N PRO A 101 -14.45 14.75 11.99
CA PRO A 101 -14.74 16.08 12.51
C PRO A 101 -13.94 16.43 13.76
N LYS A 102 -13.19 15.48 14.31
CA LYS A 102 -12.45 15.61 15.57
C LYS A 102 -11.08 14.96 15.45
N GLU A 103 -10.08 15.63 16.01
CA GLU A 103 -8.68 15.23 15.99
C GLU A 103 -8.44 13.77 16.44
N TRP A 104 -9.09 13.34 17.54
CA TRP A 104 -8.90 12.01 18.09
C TRP A 104 -9.39 10.86 17.18
N LEU A 105 -10.29 11.13 16.22
CA LEU A 105 -10.73 10.14 15.23
C LEU A 105 -9.70 9.89 14.12
N ILE A 106 -8.75 10.80 13.93
CA ILE A 106 -7.66 10.64 12.96
C ILE A 106 -6.71 9.52 13.43
N ILE A 107 -6.51 9.37 14.74
CA ILE A 107 -5.61 8.34 15.31
C ILE A 107 -5.95 6.93 14.81
N PRO A 108 -7.18 6.41 15.03
CA PRO A 108 -7.53 5.08 14.53
C PRO A 108 -7.48 5.00 13.00
N GLY A 109 -7.74 6.10 12.28
CA GLY A 109 -7.56 6.16 10.83
C GLY A 109 -6.12 5.89 10.42
N CYS A 110 -5.15 6.58 11.02
CA CYS A 110 -3.72 6.37 10.79
C CYS A 110 -3.29 4.93 11.14
N MET A 111 -3.79 4.40 12.26
CA MET A 111 -3.48 3.02 12.66
C MET A 111 -4.03 1.99 11.67
N LEU A 112 -5.25 2.18 11.16
CA LEU A 112 -5.84 1.28 10.14
C LEU A 112 -5.03 1.30 8.84
N VAL A 113 -4.61 2.48 8.36
CA VAL A 113 -3.72 2.58 7.19
C VAL A 113 -2.41 1.84 7.45
N GLY A 114 -1.80 2.04 8.61
CA GLY A 114 -0.55 1.39 9.00
C GLY A 114 -0.69 -0.13 9.08
N LEU A 115 -1.73 -0.65 9.72
CA LEU A 115 -2.00 -2.09 9.81
C LEU A 115 -2.18 -2.72 8.43
N GLY A 116 -2.94 -2.08 7.54
CA GLY A 116 -3.15 -2.57 6.17
C GLY A 116 -1.83 -2.66 5.40
N TYR A 117 -1.03 -1.60 5.42
CA TYR A 117 0.26 -1.58 4.73
C TYR A 117 1.30 -2.53 5.35
N GLY A 118 1.30 -2.66 6.67
CA GLY A 118 2.18 -3.57 7.41
C GLY A 118 1.98 -5.05 7.08
N VAL A 119 0.81 -5.43 6.54
CA VAL A 119 0.58 -6.77 5.98
C VAL A 119 1.03 -6.85 4.52
N ILE A 120 0.76 -5.81 3.70
CA ILE A 120 1.08 -5.80 2.26
C ILE A 120 2.58 -5.90 2.03
N GLN A 121 3.38 -5.14 2.75
CA GLN A 121 4.82 -5.03 2.52
C GLN A 121 5.54 -6.38 2.60
N PRO A 122 5.49 -7.15 3.70
CA PRO A 122 6.14 -8.45 3.77
C PRO A 122 5.54 -9.48 2.82
N LEU A 123 4.23 -9.40 2.56
CA LEU A 123 3.56 -10.29 1.60
C LEU A 123 4.12 -10.11 0.18
N ILE A 124 4.39 -8.87 -0.24
CA ILE A 124 4.99 -8.59 -1.55
C ILE A 124 6.42 -9.12 -1.63
N TYR A 125 7.20 -9.02 -0.55
CA TYR A 125 8.54 -9.58 -0.53
C TYR A 125 8.52 -11.10 -0.65
N ASP A 126 7.62 -11.76 0.07
CA ASP A 126 7.43 -13.21 0.01
C ASP A 126 7.04 -13.66 -1.42
N GLU A 127 6.02 -13.05 -2.01
CA GLU A 127 5.64 -13.33 -3.40
C GLU A 127 6.76 -13.01 -4.41
N THR A 128 7.60 -12.01 -4.14
CA THR A 128 8.73 -11.66 -5.02
C THR A 128 9.78 -12.77 -5.02
N VAL A 129 10.04 -13.39 -3.87
CA VAL A 129 10.94 -14.54 -3.75
C VAL A 129 10.44 -15.70 -4.64
N ASP A 130 9.15 -15.93 -4.69
CA ASP A 130 8.53 -17.00 -5.48
C ASP A 130 8.55 -16.72 -7.00
N THR A 131 8.79 -15.48 -7.43
CA THR A 131 8.84 -15.10 -8.86
C THR A 131 10.18 -15.39 -9.52
N ALA A 132 11.23 -15.68 -8.77
CA ALA A 132 12.59 -15.82 -9.27
C ALA A 132 13.23 -17.14 -8.83
N ILE A 133 14.21 -17.62 -9.62
CA ILE A 133 15.09 -18.71 -9.16
C ILE A 133 15.99 -18.20 -8.01
N PRO A 134 16.46 -19.10 -7.12
CA PRO A 134 17.25 -18.70 -5.95
C PRO A 134 18.41 -17.76 -6.24
N GLU A 135 19.12 -17.95 -7.36
CA GLU A 135 20.27 -17.14 -7.76
C GLU A 135 19.89 -15.70 -8.16
N LYS A 136 18.62 -15.44 -8.49
CA LYS A 136 18.10 -14.13 -8.94
C LYS A 136 17.12 -13.47 -7.97
N THR A 137 16.82 -14.11 -6.87
CA THR A 137 15.89 -13.61 -5.86
C THR A 137 16.32 -12.24 -5.33
N THR A 138 17.60 -12.06 -5.03
CA THR A 138 18.13 -10.76 -4.56
C THR A 138 17.93 -9.65 -5.60
N LEU A 139 18.10 -9.97 -6.89
CA LEU A 139 17.86 -9.00 -7.97
C LEU A 139 16.36 -8.63 -8.07
N ALA A 140 15.47 -9.60 -7.99
CA ALA A 140 14.04 -9.37 -8.02
C ALA A 140 13.58 -8.48 -6.83
N LEU A 141 14.06 -8.78 -5.62
CA LEU A 141 13.82 -7.97 -4.44
C LEU A 141 14.37 -6.55 -4.59
N ALA A 142 15.57 -6.40 -5.18
CA ALA A 142 16.14 -5.07 -5.43
C ALA A 142 15.25 -4.24 -6.35
N PHE A 143 14.68 -4.80 -7.42
CA PHE A 143 13.73 -4.09 -8.30
C PHE A 143 12.47 -3.65 -7.56
N VAL A 144 11.89 -4.51 -6.73
CA VAL A 144 10.71 -4.18 -5.92
C VAL A 144 11.02 -3.06 -4.93
N MET A 145 12.19 -3.10 -4.28
CA MET A 145 12.65 -2.03 -3.37
C MET A 145 12.90 -0.71 -4.10
N VAL A 146 13.49 -0.73 -5.29
CA VAL A 146 13.67 0.48 -6.11
C VAL A 146 12.32 1.12 -6.41
N MET A 147 11.29 0.33 -6.75
CA MET A 147 9.96 0.86 -6.99
C MET A 147 9.35 1.50 -5.75
N ASN A 148 9.57 0.91 -4.57
CA ASN A 148 9.16 1.51 -3.31
C ASN A 148 9.81 2.87 -3.06
N TYR A 149 11.13 2.98 -3.23
CA TYR A 149 11.85 4.24 -3.05
C TYR A 149 11.47 5.28 -4.10
N LEU A 150 11.20 4.87 -5.34
CA LEU A 150 10.67 5.76 -6.37
C LEU A 150 9.28 6.30 -5.99
N ALA A 151 8.40 5.46 -5.45
CA ALA A 151 7.10 5.90 -4.96
C ALA A 151 7.24 6.93 -3.83
N ILE A 152 8.17 6.72 -2.90
CA ILE A 152 8.46 7.68 -1.81
C ILE A 152 8.96 9.00 -2.38
N LEU A 153 9.94 8.96 -3.28
CA LEU A 153 10.54 10.15 -3.88
C LEU A 153 9.53 10.96 -4.71
N LEU A 154 8.71 10.26 -5.49
CA LEU A 154 7.78 10.89 -6.42
C LEU A 154 6.45 11.29 -5.78
N SER A 155 6.12 10.78 -4.60
CA SER A 155 4.83 11.00 -3.94
C SER A 155 4.42 12.49 -3.83
N PRO A 156 5.26 13.41 -3.35
CA PRO A 156 4.87 14.82 -3.27
C PRO A 156 4.61 15.43 -4.66
N PHE A 157 5.45 15.07 -5.64
CA PHE A 157 5.32 15.61 -7.01
C PHE A 157 4.06 15.09 -7.71
N ILE A 158 3.70 13.82 -7.50
CA ILE A 158 2.48 13.23 -8.04
C ILE A 158 1.26 13.92 -7.43
N THR A 159 1.25 14.09 -6.11
CA THR A 159 0.15 14.77 -5.41
C THR A 159 -0.02 16.20 -5.90
N ASP A 160 1.07 16.96 -6.02
CA ASP A 160 1.06 18.34 -6.48
C ASP A 160 0.61 18.46 -7.95
N PHE A 161 1.07 17.56 -8.81
CA PHE A 161 0.63 17.47 -10.19
C PHE A 161 -0.90 17.27 -10.29
N PHE A 162 -1.47 16.33 -9.54
CA PHE A 162 -2.91 16.10 -9.59
C PHE A 162 -3.70 17.23 -8.94
N GLN A 163 -3.22 17.84 -7.87
CA GLN A 163 -3.84 19.05 -7.30
C GLN A 163 -3.90 20.18 -8.34
N THR A 164 -2.83 20.40 -9.09
CA THR A 164 -2.78 21.38 -10.17
C THR A 164 -3.73 21.01 -11.31
N LEU A 165 -3.75 19.74 -11.72
CA LEU A 165 -4.62 19.24 -12.80
C LEU A 165 -6.10 19.41 -12.46
N PHE A 166 -6.50 19.15 -11.22
CA PHE A 166 -7.87 19.30 -10.74
C PHE A 166 -8.19 20.71 -10.23
N HIS A 167 -7.26 21.66 -10.38
CA HIS A 167 -7.40 23.05 -9.91
C HIS A 167 -7.86 23.14 -8.44
N THR A 168 -7.33 22.31 -7.58
CA THR A 168 -7.69 22.26 -6.17
C THR A 168 -6.49 22.52 -5.25
N SER A 169 -6.72 23.31 -4.20
CA SER A 169 -5.74 23.56 -3.13
C SER A 169 -6.18 22.94 -1.81
N SER A 170 -7.23 22.11 -1.83
CA SER A 170 -7.75 21.47 -0.61
C SER A 170 -6.73 20.53 -0.01
N LYS A 171 -6.52 20.64 1.30
CA LYS A 171 -5.64 19.75 2.07
C LYS A 171 -6.27 18.37 2.32
N GLU A 172 -7.55 18.22 2.04
CA GLU A 172 -8.27 16.94 2.06
C GLU A 172 -8.07 16.14 0.76
N PHE A 173 -7.73 16.80 -0.35
CA PHE A 173 -7.61 16.20 -1.68
C PHE A 173 -6.70 14.97 -1.71
N PRO A 174 -5.50 14.95 -1.10
CA PRO A 174 -4.63 13.76 -1.11
C PRO A 174 -5.31 12.53 -0.52
N PHE A 175 -6.10 12.69 0.54
CA PHE A 175 -6.79 11.57 1.20
C PHE A 175 -7.92 11.02 0.35
N ILE A 176 -8.72 11.90 -0.26
CA ILE A 176 -9.81 11.50 -1.18
C ILE A 176 -9.23 10.82 -2.41
N PHE A 177 -8.21 11.39 -3.02
CA PHE A 177 -7.56 10.88 -4.21
C PHE A 177 -6.95 9.49 -3.96
N ASN A 178 -6.22 9.34 -2.85
CA ASN A 178 -5.63 8.07 -2.46
C ASN A 178 -6.69 7.02 -2.05
N LEU A 179 -7.82 7.44 -1.49
CA LEU A 179 -8.97 6.57 -1.26
C LEU A 179 -9.50 6.01 -2.59
N CYS A 180 -9.69 6.86 -3.61
CA CYS A 180 -10.12 6.43 -4.94
C CYS A 180 -9.13 5.43 -5.57
N ILE A 181 -7.82 5.70 -5.47
CA ILE A 181 -6.78 4.77 -5.96
C ILE A 181 -6.87 3.43 -5.21
N THR A 182 -7.05 3.45 -3.89
CA THR A 182 -7.19 2.23 -3.09
C THR A 182 -8.40 1.41 -3.50
N LEU A 183 -9.55 2.05 -3.74
CA LEU A 183 -10.76 1.39 -4.22
C LEU A 183 -10.56 0.77 -5.62
N LEU A 184 -9.85 1.45 -6.51
CA LEU A 184 -9.47 0.91 -7.83
C LEU A 184 -8.54 -0.31 -7.69
N ALA A 185 -7.55 -0.25 -6.78
CA ALA A 185 -6.67 -1.38 -6.48
C ALA A 185 -7.44 -2.58 -5.90
N MET A 186 -8.42 -2.33 -5.03
CA MET A 186 -9.32 -3.37 -4.50
C MET A 186 -10.15 -4.02 -5.60
N TRP A 187 -10.73 -3.21 -6.49
CA TRP A 187 -11.48 -3.71 -7.62
C TRP A 187 -10.61 -4.54 -8.57
N TRP A 188 -9.39 -4.08 -8.86
CA TRP A 188 -8.40 -4.83 -9.65
C TRP A 188 -8.07 -6.20 -9.04
N GLU A 189 -7.78 -6.24 -7.74
CA GLU A 189 -7.50 -7.50 -7.04
C GLU A 189 -8.71 -8.45 -7.03
N TYR A 190 -9.92 -7.91 -6.91
CA TYR A 190 -11.15 -8.70 -6.96
C TYR A 190 -11.40 -9.27 -8.36
N ALA A 191 -11.27 -8.44 -9.42
CA ALA A 191 -11.47 -8.87 -10.81
C ALA A 191 -10.47 -9.95 -11.22
N ARG A 192 -9.18 -9.78 -10.90
CA ARG A 192 -8.12 -10.75 -11.19
C ARG A 192 -8.39 -12.13 -10.59
N LYS A 193 -8.97 -12.18 -9.39
CA LYS A 193 -9.33 -13.43 -8.74
C LYS A 193 -10.50 -14.13 -9.40
N LYS A 194 -11.45 -13.36 -9.91
CA LYS A 194 -12.59 -13.93 -10.63
C LYS A 194 -12.14 -14.64 -11.91
N ASP A 195 -11.20 -14.05 -12.64
CA ASP A 195 -10.66 -14.66 -13.88
C ASP A 195 -9.87 -15.95 -13.59
N SER A 196 -9.17 -16.02 -12.45
CA SER A 196 -8.48 -17.25 -11.98
C SER A 196 -9.45 -18.38 -11.56
N LEU A 197 -10.69 -18.05 -11.21
CA LEU A 197 -11.71 -19.03 -10.82
C LEU A 197 -12.52 -19.57 -12.01
N PHE A 198 -12.47 -18.90 -13.17
CA PHE A 198 -13.19 -19.30 -14.39
C PHE A 198 -12.25 -19.77 -15.51
N GLY A 199 -10.94 -19.85 -15.25
CA GLY A 199 -9.90 -20.24 -16.22
C GLY A 199 -9.33 -21.65 -16.04
N ASP A 200 -10.01 -22.55 -15.27
CA ASP A 200 -9.70 -23.97 -15.15
C ASP A 200 -10.72 -24.82 -15.94
#